data_c2d6442e6cc364dcaa676d00dceb699c
#
_entry.id   c2d6442e6cc364dcaa676d00dceb699c
#
_cell.length_a   1.000
_cell.length_b   1.000
_cell.length_c   1.000
_cell.angle_alpha   90.00
_cell.angle_beta   90.00
_cell.angle_gamma   90.00
#
_symmetry.space_group_name_H-M   'P 1'
#
loop_
_entity.id
_entity.type
_entity.pdbx_description
1 polymer ?
#
loop_
_entity_poly.entity_id
_entity_poly.type
_entity_poly.pdbx_seq_one_letter_code
_entity_poly.pdbx_strand_id
1 'polypeptide(L)'
;METLSSTPYLLVDADKAQRPLPLAGTNRWIVGRSKHSDVLLLEQSVSRRHALLHCTESGDIYLIDLGSRNGSFVNGQRVILPVTLQDGDRLTFGNSKLAFHRPQTEPQSSSDGTNSSVFFKRVRCLISVLVVDIRNFKALTQQVDGKILSKVIGTWFREAETIIRHYDGWVDRYVGDAIVAVWCHHPQNVNIEEVQNICETISALYAMTSALNQQYPLPFSLPIGVGVNTGYAMVDSDASHEDHLEYTALGNTVKKAFNLEAASKKIGLDIALGETLYQYFQDSGMGEEVFTKMTVELKGGEKATSFYGGSFANLDAFLHKN
;
A
#
# COMPACT_ATOMS: atom_id res chain seq x y z
N MET A 1 14.65 -29.05 11.54
CA MET A 1 15.69 -28.01 11.31
C MET A 1 15.69 -27.59 9.82
N GLU A 2 14.52 -27.61 9.17
CA GLU A 2 14.39 -27.54 7.69
C GLU A 2 13.56 -26.35 7.15
N THR A 3 13.20 -25.35 7.96
CA THR A 3 12.28 -24.29 7.50
C THR A 3 12.86 -22.87 7.45
N LEU A 4 14.16 -22.68 7.59
CA LEU A 4 14.79 -21.33 7.53
C LEU A 4 15.38 -20.98 6.16
N SER A 5 15.29 -21.85 5.14
CA SER A 5 16.02 -21.61 3.89
C SER A 5 15.35 -20.64 2.92
N SER A 6 14.08 -20.25 3.12
CA SER A 6 13.38 -19.33 2.22
C SER A 6 12.59 -18.20 2.93
N THR A 7 12.39 -18.29 4.24
CA THR A 7 11.57 -17.33 5.00
C THR A 7 12.39 -16.11 5.44
N PRO A 8 11.94 -14.87 5.19
CA PRO A 8 12.58 -13.67 5.73
C PRO A 8 12.61 -13.71 7.26
N TYR A 9 13.65 -13.15 7.86
CA TYR A 9 13.80 -13.14 9.31
C TYR A 9 14.54 -11.90 9.80
N LEU A 10 14.37 -11.62 11.10
CA LEU A 10 15.13 -10.61 11.80
C LEU A 10 16.18 -11.30 12.69
N LEU A 11 17.39 -10.75 12.69
CA LEU A 11 18.42 -11.08 13.68
C LEU A 11 18.50 -9.96 14.71
N VAL A 12 18.34 -10.31 15.97
CA VAL A 12 18.57 -9.35 17.06
C VAL A 12 20.07 -9.23 17.28
N ASP A 13 20.59 -8.02 17.22
CA ASP A 13 21.99 -7.69 17.52
C ASP A 13 22.17 -7.62 19.05
N ALA A 14 22.02 -8.76 19.71
CA ALA A 14 22.25 -8.92 21.15
C ALA A 14 23.50 -9.76 21.36
N ASP A 15 24.41 -9.24 22.14
CA ASP A 15 25.68 -9.91 22.54
C ASP A 15 25.50 -11.42 22.77
N LYS A 16 26.07 -12.23 21.89
CA LYS A 16 26.38 -13.66 22.02
C LYS A 16 25.39 -14.75 21.64
N ALA A 17 24.13 -14.47 21.27
CA ALA A 17 23.29 -15.50 20.66
C ALA A 17 22.34 -14.88 19.62
N GLN A 18 22.77 -14.81 18.38
CA GLN A 18 21.94 -14.42 17.24
C GLN A 18 20.80 -15.44 17.09
N ARG A 19 19.62 -15.12 17.61
CA ARG A 19 18.43 -15.93 17.39
C ARG A 19 17.61 -15.34 16.27
N PRO A 20 17.45 -16.05 15.15
CA PRO A 20 16.59 -15.58 14.07
C PRO A 20 15.13 -15.58 14.52
N LEU A 21 14.43 -14.49 14.25
CA LEU A 21 12.99 -14.32 14.41
C LEU A 21 12.35 -14.41 13.02
N PRO A 22 11.78 -15.55 12.62
CA PRO A 22 11.21 -15.72 11.31
C PRO A 22 9.95 -14.86 11.14
N LEU A 23 9.83 -14.21 10.00
CA LEU A 23 8.65 -13.48 9.57
C LEU A 23 7.75 -14.44 8.78
N ALA A 24 6.96 -15.24 9.50
CA ALA A 24 6.14 -16.32 8.96
C ALA A 24 4.71 -16.32 9.53
N GLY A 25 3.80 -17.06 8.93
CA GLY A 25 2.43 -17.29 9.43
C GLY A 25 1.45 -16.13 9.26
N THR A 26 1.93 -14.97 8.82
CA THR A 26 1.11 -13.79 8.53
C THR A 26 1.90 -12.88 7.59
N ASN A 27 1.22 -11.93 6.96
CA ASN A 27 1.87 -10.88 6.18
C ASN A 27 2.05 -9.56 6.95
N ARG A 28 1.78 -9.55 8.28
CA ARG A 28 1.85 -8.34 9.13
C ARG A 28 2.41 -8.70 10.49
N TRP A 29 3.47 -8.00 10.91
CA TRP A 29 4.11 -8.22 12.20
C TRP A 29 4.25 -6.89 12.94
N ILE A 30 3.64 -6.80 14.11
CA ILE A 30 3.84 -5.68 15.02
C ILE A 30 5.14 -5.86 15.77
N VAL A 31 6.05 -4.90 15.63
CA VAL A 31 7.27 -4.78 16.42
C VAL A 31 6.97 -3.91 17.65
N GLY A 32 7.31 -4.38 18.83
CA GLY A 32 7.11 -3.57 20.03
C GLY A 32 7.45 -4.27 21.33
N ARG A 33 7.37 -3.54 22.47
CA ARG A 33 7.62 -4.11 23.81
C ARG A 33 6.38 -4.69 24.47
N SER A 34 5.22 -4.63 23.84
CA SER A 34 4.02 -5.30 24.36
C SER A 34 4.16 -6.81 24.20
N LYS A 35 3.72 -7.57 25.20
CA LYS A 35 3.64 -9.05 25.12
C LYS A 35 2.73 -9.56 23.98
N HIS A 36 1.93 -8.69 23.39
CA HIS A 36 1.07 -8.99 22.24
C HIS A 36 1.71 -8.57 20.90
N SER A 37 2.98 -8.15 20.89
CA SER A 37 3.71 -7.87 19.66
C SER A 37 4.26 -9.16 19.06
N ASP A 38 4.19 -9.29 17.74
CA ASP A 38 4.70 -10.44 16.99
C ASP A 38 6.23 -10.50 17.08
N VAL A 39 6.89 -9.35 17.00
CA VAL A 39 8.32 -9.16 17.27
C VAL A 39 8.47 -8.45 18.61
N LEU A 40 8.70 -9.23 19.66
CA LEU A 40 8.80 -8.73 21.02
C LEU A 40 10.21 -8.22 21.33
N LEU A 41 10.32 -6.91 21.61
CA LEU A 41 11.55 -6.23 22.03
C LEU A 41 11.35 -5.62 23.43
N LEU A 42 11.91 -6.25 24.48
CA LEU A 42 11.66 -5.89 25.88
C LEU A 42 12.38 -4.61 26.37
N GLU A 43 12.99 -3.86 25.48
CA GLU A 43 13.69 -2.60 25.76
C GLU A 43 12.70 -1.46 26.13
N GLN A 44 13.02 -0.69 27.20
CA GLN A 44 12.17 0.45 27.63
C GLN A 44 12.08 1.57 26.59
N SER A 45 13.11 1.72 25.75
CA SER A 45 13.17 2.68 24.66
C SER A 45 12.23 2.31 23.49
N VAL A 46 11.73 1.07 23.42
CA VAL A 46 10.78 0.59 22.42
C VAL A 46 9.35 0.89 22.87
N SER A 47 8.51 1.44 22.02
CA SER A 47 7.09 1.66 22.27
C SER A 47 6.32 0.34 22.36
N ARG A 48 5.16 0.32 23.05
CA ARG A 48 4.33 -0.90 23.17
C ARG A 48 3.96 -1.48 21.80
N ARG A 49 3.56 -0.62 20.87
CA ARG A 49 3.43 -0.85 19.43
C ARG A 49 4.35 0.16 18.77
N HIS A 50 5.45 -0.28 18.22
CA HIS A 50 6.51 0.62 17.75
C HIS A 50 6.48 0.78 16.25
N ALA A 51 6.44 -0.33 15.54
CA ALA A 51 6.43 -0.37 14.08
C ALA A 51 5.58 -1.55 13.59
N LEU A 52 5.22 -1.48 12.30
CA LEU A 52 4.60 -2.55 11.54
C LEU A 52 5.58 -2.99 10.45
N LEU A 53 5.84 -4.28 10.36
CA LEU A 53 6.36 -4.90 9.15
C LEU A 53 5.18 -5.43 8.36
N HIS A 54 5.10 -5.06 7.09
CA HIS A 54 4.03 -5.47 6.19
C HIS A 54 4.62 -6.09 4.93
N CYS A 55 4.32 -7.36 4.70
CA CYS A 55 4.62 -8.05 3.46
C CYS A 55 3.46 -7.84 2.50
N THR A 56 3.72 -7.25 1.36
CA THR A 56 2.72 -7.07 0.29
C THR A 56 2.57 -8.36 -0.51
N GLU A 57 1.55 -8.41 -1.36
CA GLU A 57 1.32 -9.53 -2.27
C GLU A 57 2.47 -9.71 -3.31
N SER A 58 3.28 -8.66 -3.51
CA SER A 58 4.52 -8.74 -4.31
C SER A 58 5.71 -9.32 -3.55
N GLY A 59 5.50 -9.74 -2.30
CA GLY A 59 6.56 -10.23 -1.42
C GLY A 59 7.47 -9.13 -0.85
N ASP A 60 7.26 -7.85 -1.19
CA ASP A 60 8.04 -6.77 -0.62
C ASP A 60 7.66 -6.54 0.84
N ILE A 61 8.66 -6.46 1.71
CA ILE A 61 8.46 -6.16 3.13
C ILE A 61 8.74 -4.69 3.37
N TYR A 62 7.72 -4.00 3.89
CA TYR A 62 7.79 -2.59 4.26
C TYR A 62 7.88 -2.44 5.77
N LEU A 63 8.72 -1.50 6.21
CA LEU A 63 8.74 -1.02 7.58
C LEU A 63 7.97 0.30 7.68
N ILE A 64 6.98 0.33 8.58
CA ILE A 64 6.12 1.50 8.86
C ILE A 64 6.25 1.84 10.34
N ASP A 65 6.69 3.05 10.67
CA ASP A 65 6.72 3.51 12.07
C ASP A 65 5.30 3.87 12.53
N LEU A 66 4.86 3.33 13.68
CA LEU A 66 3.52 3.57 14.22
C LEU A 66 3.45 4.78 15.18
N GLY A 67 4.27 5.77 14.95
CA GLY A 67 4.39 6.95 15.82
C GLY A 67 5.10 6.62 17.12
N SER A 68 6.17 5.87 17.03
CA SER A 68 6.95 5.47 18.19
C SER A 68 7.60 6.67 18.89
N ARG A 69 7.87 6.54 20.22
CA ARG A 69 8.48 7.61 21.01
C ARG A 69 9.86 8.01 20.50
N ASN A 70 10.68 7.03 20.16
CA ASN A 70 12.09 7.22 19.78
C ASN A 70 12.34 7.10 18.28
N GLY A 71 11.34 6.68 17.49
CA GLY A 71 11.42 6.50 16.05
C GLY A 71 11.96 5.13 15.65
N SER A 72 11.57 4.70 14.45
CA SER A 72 12.17 3.60 13.72
C SER A 72 13.20 4.12 12.74
N PHE A 73 14.26 3.38 12.51
CA PHE A 73 15.33 3.76 11.58
C PHE A 73 15.73 2.56 10.73
N VAL A 74 16.00 2.81 9.45
CA VAL A 74 16.64 1.87 8.51
C VAL A 74 17.99 2.46 8.10
N ASN A 75 19.06 1.74 8.33
CA ASN A 75 20.44 2.17 8.04
C ASN A 75 20.78 3.57 8.59
N GLY A 76 20.23 3.89 9.77
CA GLY A 76 20.41 5.17 10.44
C GLY A 76 19.50 6.31 9.96
N GLN A 77 18.70 6.10 8.90
CA GLN A 77 17.70 7.07 8.43
C GLN A 77 16.35 6.84 9.11
N ARG A 78 15.74 7.92 9.60
CA ARG A 78 14.44 7.85 10.26
C ARG A 78 13.32 7.49 9.27
N VAL A 79 12.51 6.51 9.65
CA VAL A 79 11.33 6.09 8.90
C VAL A 79 10.19 7.10 9.15
N ILE A 80 9.80 7.82 8.11
CA ILE A 80 8.65 8.73 8.10
C ILE A 80 7.56 8.15 7.19
N LEU A 81 7.96 7.64 6.04
CA LEU A 81 7.13 6.92 5.08
C LEU A 81 7.47 5.42 5.14
N PRO A 82 6.60 4.56 4.61
CA PRO A 82 6.93 3.14 4.45
C PRO A 82 8.24 2.95 3.68
N VAL A 83 9.15 2.18 4.24
CA VAL A 83 10.46 1.87 3.63
C VAL A 83 10.49 0.40 3.26
N THR A 84 10.75 0.10 1.99
CA THR A 84 10.99 -1.27 1.52
C THR A 84 12.29 -1.80 2.09
N LEU A 85 12.25 -2.94 2.77
CA LEU A 85 13.44 -3.56 3.35
C LEU A 85 14.18 -4.39 2.31
N GLN A 86 15.52 -4.26 2.35
CA GLN A 86 16.45 -5.04 1.54
C GLN A 86 17.26 -5.98 2.43
N ASP A 87 17.74 -7.10 1.87
CA ASP A 87 18.61 -8.01 2.61
C ASP A 87 19.82 -7.29 3.19
N GLY A 88 20.11 -7.52 4.47
CA GLY A 88 21.18 -6.86 5.21
C GLY A 88 20.84 -5.49 5.82
N ASP A 89 19.62 -4.97 5.65
CA ASP A 89 19.21 -3.70 6.25
C ASP A 89 19.30 -3.74 7.78
N ARG A 90 19.88 -2.68 8.36
CA ARG A 90 19.98 -2.48 9.80
C ARG A 90 18.78 -1.68 10.30
N LEU A 91 17.95 -2.33 11.11
CA LEU A 91 16.78 -1.74 11.71
C LEU A 91 17.07 -1.29 13.13
N THR A 92 16.61 -0.10 13.51
CA THR A 92 16.74 0.38 14.90
C THR A 92 15.38 0.81 15.41
N PHE A 93 14.98 0.25 16.57
CA PHE A 93 13.74 0.57 17.29
C PHE A 93 14.12 1.04 18.71
N GLY A 94 14.09 2.34 18.95
CA GLY A 94 14.67 2.89 20.17
C GLY A 94 16.18 2.59 20.26
N ASN A 95 16.61 1.79 21.25
CA ASN A 95 18.00 1.31 21.39
C ASN A 95 18.20 -0.10 20.83
N SER A 96 17.13 -0.81 20.48
CA SER A 96 17.23 -2.17 19.93
C SER A 96 17.66 -2.13 18.47
N LYS A 97 18.69 -2.91 18.14
CA LYS A 97 19.21 -3.05 16.77
C LYS A 97 18.96 -4.46 16.27
N LEU A 98 18.48 -4.54 15.03
CA LEU A 98 18.21 -5.79 14.33
C LEU A 98 18.75 -5.72 12.93
N ALA A 99 19.11 -6.86 12.34
CA ALA A 99 19.35 -6.98 10.92
C ALA A 99 18.19 -7.71 10.25
N PHE A 100 17.72 -7.20 9.14
CA PHE A 100 16.75 -7.88 8.30
C PHE A 100 17.47 -8.76 7.30
N HIS A 101 17.00 -10.00 7.17
CA HIS A 101 17.54 -10.95 6.21
C HIS A 101 16.43 -11.54 5.36
N ARG A 102 16.69 -11.54 4.05
CA ARG A 102 15.85 -12.18 3.04
C ARG A 102 16.70 -13.20 2.31
N PRO A 103 16.58 -14.51 2.64
CA PRO A 103 17.29 -15.53 1.91
C PRO A 103 16.97 -15.44 0.42
N GLN A 104 17.98 -15.23 -0.41
CA GLN A 104 17.82 -15.33 -1.85
C GLN A 104 17.65 -16.82 -2.19
N THR A 105 16.55 -17.18 -2.78
CA THR A 105 16.44 -18.44 -3.49
C THR A 105 17.33 -18.29 -4.70
N GLU A 106 18.58 -18.77 -4.64
CA GLU A 106 19.43 -18.83 -5.82
C GLU A 106 18.67 -19.64 -6.87
N PRO A 107 18.61 -19.15 -8.12
CA PRO A 107 18.25 -20.03 -9.22
C PRO A 107 19.32 -21.11 -9.24
N GLN A 108 18.98 -22.31 -8.79
CA GLN A 108 19.86 -23.47 -8.90
C GLN A 108 20.21 -23.62 -10.38
N SER A 109 21.44 -23.26 -10.73
CA SER A 109 22.08 -23.68 -11.98
C SER A 109 22.36 -25.18 -11.88
N SER A 110 21.34 -25.99 -11.96
CA SER A 110 21.47 -27.40 -12.21
C SER A 110 21.66 -27.59 -13.72
N SER A 111 22.91 -27.79 -14.13
CA SER A 111 23.29 -28.48 -15.35
C SER A 111 22.85 -29.93 -15.21
N ASP A 112 21.60 -30.25 -15.43
CA ASP A 112 21.12 -31.53 -15.88
C ASP A 112 19.70 -31.36 -16.43
N GLY A 113 19.55 -31.79 -17.68
CA GLY A 113 18.39 -31.57 -18.54
C GLY A 113 17.11 -32.26 -18.07
N THR A 114 16.41 -31.64 -17.17
CA THR A 114 14.97 -31.80 -16.99
C THR A 114 14.41 -30.44 -16.58
N ASN A 115 13.61 -29.86 -17.49
CA ASN A 115 12.95 -28.59 -17.37
C ASN A 115 12.07 -28.51 -16.08
N SER A 116 12.64 -28.12 -14.94
CA SER A 116 11.91 -27.53 -13.83
C SER A 116 12.08 -26.02 -13.92
N SER A 117 11.48 -25.41 -14.94
CA SER A 117 11.23 -23.98 -14.93
C SER A 117 10.30 -23.68 -13.76
N VAL A 118 10.77 -22.90 -12.80
CA VAL A 118 9.89 -22.19 -11.84
C VAL A 118 8.99 -21.32 -12.72
N PHE A 119 7.78 -21.80 -12.99
CA PHE A 119 6.81 -21.09 -13.80
C PHE A 119 6.24 -19.96 -12.92
N PHE A 120 6.80 -18.76 -13.02
CA PHE A 120 6.05 -17.55 -12.73
C PHE A 120 4.83 -17.58 -13.66
N LYS A 121 3.69 -17.94 -13.12
CA LYS A 121 2.47 -17.98 -13.89
C LYS A 121 1.95 -16.57 -14.04
N ARG A 122 2.43 -15.85 -15.06
CA ARG A 122 1.87 -14.55 -15.44
C ARG A 122 0.46 -14.76 -15.95
N VAL A 123 -0.51 -14.29 -15.20
CA VAL A 123 -1.91 -14.37 -15.57
C VAL A 123 -2.38 -12.99 -16.00
N ARG A 124 -3.03 -12.92 -17.16
CA ARG A 124 -3.70 -11.70 -17.58
C ARG A 124 -5.04 -11.60 -16.88
N CYS A 125 -5.15 -10.67 -15.93
CA CYS A 125 -6.36 -10.43 -15.14
C CYS A 125 -7.00 -9.10 -15.52
N LEU A 126 -8.31 -9.01 -15.40
CA LEU A 126 -9.04 -7.76 -15.34
C LEU A 126 -8.91 -7.24 -13.90
N ILE A 127 -8.36 -6.06 -13.72
CA ILE A 127 -8.12 -5.45 -12.41
C ILE A 127 -8.60 -4.01 -12.35
N SER A 128 -8.98 -3.55 -11.18
CA SER A 128 -9.02 -2.12 -10.85
C SER A 128 -7.83 -1.75 -9.98
N VAL A 129 -7.18 -0.66 -10.34
CA VAL A 129 -6.04 -0.10 -9.60
C VAL A 129 -6.45 1.25 -9.05
N LEU A 130 -6.36 1.40 -7.75
CA LEU A 130 -6.55 2.66 -7.04
C LEU A 130 -5.17 3.18 -6.61
N VAL A 131 -4.89 4.43 -6.95
CA VAL A 131 -3.76 5.20 -6.42
C VAL A 131 -4.33 6.27 -5.51
N VAL A 132 -3.97 6.28 -4.25
CA VAL A 132 -4.30 7.35 -3.30
C VAL A 132 -3.04 8.01 -2.80
N ASP A 133 -2.94 9.34 -2.96
CA ASP A 133 -1.75 10.14 -2.64
C ASP A 133 -2.11 11.23 -1.61
N ILE A 134 -1.20 11.46 -0.66
CA ILE A 134 -1.34 12.56 0.31
C ILE A 134 -0.85 13.84 -0.35
N ARG A 135 -1.77 14.76 -0.61
CA ARG A 135 -1.43 16.04 -1.26
C ARG A 135 -0.68 16.96 -0.33
N ASN A 136 0.21 17.76 -0.92
CA ASN A 136 1.05 18.72 -0.17
C ASN A 136 1.95 18.08 0.89
N PHE A 137 2.25 16.78 0.78
CA PHE A 137 3.08 16.04 1.73
C PHE A 137 4.43 16.73 2.01
N LYS A 138 5.09 17.26 0.96
CA LYS A 138 6.35 18.00 1.11
C LYS A 138 6.22 19.23 2.02
N ALA A 139 5.11 19.97 1.94
CA ALA A 139 4.87 21.11 2.82
C ALA A 139 4.63 20.64 4.26
N LEU A 140 3.94 19.51 4.43
CA LEU A 140 3.70 18.90 5.73
C LEU A 140 5.04 18.50 6.41
N THR A 141 5.96 17.86 5.67
CA THR A 141 7.26 17.44 6.19
C THR A 141 8.14 18.61 6.64
N GLN A 142 7.93 19.79 6.09
CA GLN A 142 8.69 21.00 6.44
C GLN A 142 8.13 21.74 7.67
N GLN A 143 6.87 21.54 8.00
CA GLN A 143 6.17 22.33 9.03
C GLN A 143 5.83 21.51 10.28
N VAL A 144 5.88 20.18 10.22
CA VAL A 144 5.48 19.30 11.32
C VAL A 144 6.69 18.59 11.91
N ASP A 145 6.75 18.55 13.24
CA ASP A 145 7.78 17.78 13.95
C ASP A 145 7.79 16.32 13.51
N GLY A 146 8.98 15.76 13.26
CA GLY A 146 9.15 14.43 12.72
C GLY A 146 8.49 13.30 13.53
N LYS A 147 8.30 13.47 14.87
CA LYS A 147 7.60 12.48 15.71
C LYS A 147 6.09 12.54 15.49
N ILE A 148 5.53 13.75 15.37
CA ILE A 148 4.11 13.94 15.09
C ILE A 148 3.82 13.44 13.68
N LEU A 149 4.66 13.84 12.72
CA LEU A 149 4.52 13.42 11.32
C LEU A 149 4.54 11.89 11.19
N SER A 150 5.54 11.23 11.75
CA SER A 150 5.65 9.76 11.73
C SER A 150 4.41 9.09 12.32
N LYS A 151 3.89 9.64 13.45
CA LYS A 151 2.67 9.11 14.08
C LYS A 151 1.42 9.25 13.21
N VAL A 152 1.22 10.42 12.61
CA VAL A 152 0.07 10.69 11.75
C VAL A 152 0.13 9.80 10.51
N ILE A 153 1.26 9.81 9.83
CA ILE A 153 1.47 9.09 8.57
C ILE A 153 1.44 7.57 8.79
N GLY A 154 2.11 7.06 9.81
CA GLY A 154 2.06 5.64 10.16
C GLY A 154 0.65 5.17 10.55
N THR A 155 -0.15 6.04 11.20
CA THR A 155 -1.56 5.73 11.47
C THR A 155 -2.37 5.72 10.17
N TRP A 156 -2.16 6.72 9.30
CA TRP A 156 -2.86 6.82 8.02
C TRP A 156 -2.62 5.57 7.15
N PHE A 157 -1.38 5.14 6.96
CA PHE A 157 -1.05 3.94 6.17
C PHE A 157 -1.68 2.66 6.75
N ARG A 158 -1.61 2.48 8.07
CA ARG A 158 -2.20 1.31 8.74
C ARG A 158 -3.72 1.26 8.60
N GLU A 159 -4.40 2.39 8.84
CA GLU A 159 -5.86 2.45 8.72
C GLU A 159 -6.31 2.31 7.25
N ALA A 160 -5.58 2.93 6.31
CA ALA A 160 -5.86 2.83 4.89
C ALA A 160 -5.77 1.37 4.40
N GLU A 161 -4.74 0.63 4.80
CA GLU A 161 -4.64 -0.80 4.48
C GLU A 161 -5.82 -1.59 5.06
N THR A 162 -6.22 -1.30 6.29
CA THR A 162 -7.36 -1.97 6.93
C THR A 162 -8.67 -1.71 6.17
N ILE A 163 -8.89 -0.48 5.71
CA ILE A 163 -10.06 -0.10 4.89
C ILE A 163 -10.02 -0.83 3.53
N ILE A 164 -8.89 -0.79 2.82
CA ILE A 164 -8.74 -1.43 1.51
C ILE A 164 -9.09 -2.93 1.61
N ARG A 165 -8.56 -3.63 2.63
CA ARG A 165 -8.86 -5.05 2.86
C ARG A 165 -10.31 -5.31 3.26
N HIS A 166 -10.95 -4.40 3.98
CA HIS A 166 -12.35 -4.53 4.37
C HIS A 166 -13.29 -4.58 3.17
N TYR A 167 -12.92 -3.90 2.10
CA TYR A 167 -13.66 -3.85 0.83
C TYR A 167 -13.02 -4.71 -0.27
N ASP A 168 -12.43 -5.86 0.10
CA ASP A 168 -11.90 -6.91 -0.79
C ASP A 168 -10.75 -6.47 -1.71
N GLY A 169 -10.10 -5.35 -1.41
CA GLY A 169 -8.88 -4.91 -2.07
C GLY A 169 -7.63 -5.37 -1.33
N TRP A 170 -6.47 -5.28 -1.99
CA TRP A 170 -5.17 -5.44 -1.32
C TRP A 170 -4.22 -4.31 -1.68
N VAL A 171 -3.27 -4.03 -0.79
CA VAL A 171 -2.18 -3.09 -1.06
C VAL A 171 -1.10 -3.82 -1.87
N ASP A 172 -0.91 -3.38 -3.12
CA ASP A 172 0.12 -3.92 -4.01
C ASP A 172 1.50 -3.36 -3.64
N ARG A 173 1.59 -2.03 -3.44
CA ARG A 173 2.83 -1.36 -3.04
C ARG A 173 2.59 0.02 -2.45
N TYR A 174 3.65 0.54 -1.82
CA TYR A 174 3.73 1.93 -1.42
C TYR A 174 4.70 2.68 -2.33
N VAL A 175 4.34 3.90 -2.75
CA VAL A 175 5.18 4.73 -3.63
C VAL A 175 5.29 6.13 -3.00
N GLY A 176 6.31 6.31 -2.16
CA GLY A 176 6.44 7.54 -1.36
C GLY A 176 5.24 7.70 -0.41
N ASP A 177 4.50 8.78 -0.55
CA ASP A 177 3.29 9.10 0.20
C ASP A 177 2.00 8.52 -0.41
N ALA A 178 2.10 7.73 -1.48
CA ALA A 178 0.98 7.07 -2.13
C ALA A 178 0.85 5.59 -1.77
N ILE A 179 -0.40 5.11 -1.73
CA ILE A 179 -0.76 3.70 -1.70
C ILE A 179 -1.25 3.29 -3.10
N VAL A 180 -0.81 2.14 -3.56
CA VAL A 180 -1.38 1.46 -4.72
C VAL A 180 -2.16 0.26 -4.23
N ALA A 181 -3.47 0.26 -4.47
CA ALA A 181 -4.35 -0.84 -4.12
C ALA A 181 -4.97 -1.46 -5.38
N VAL A 182 -5.28 -2.76 -5.31
CA VAL A 182 -5.75 -3.53 -6.45
C VAL A 182 -6.95 -4.39 -6.06
N TRP A 183 -7.89 -4.54 -6.98
CA TRP A 183 -8.99 -5.50 -6.96
C TRP A 183 -8.89 -6.37 -8.21
N CYS A 184 -8.96 -7.68 -8.07
CA CYS A 184 -9.10 -8.61 -9.19
C CYS A 184 -10.58 -8.87 -9.47
N HIS A 185 -10.92 -8.83 -10.74
CA HIS A 185 -12.28 -9.07 -11.23
C HIS A 185 -12.39 -10.38 -11.98
N HIS A 186 -13.61 -10.82 -12.21
CA HIS A 186 -13.85 -11.91 -13.15
C HIS A 186 -13.32 -11.54 -14.55
N PRO A 187 -12.69 -12.46 -15.30
CA PRO A 187 -11.98 -12.14 -16.56
C PRO A 187 -12.82 -11.40 -17.61
N GLN A 188 -14.12 -11.45 -17.55
CA GLN A 188 -15.01 -10.88 -18.56
C GLN A 188 -15.85 -9.69 -18.07
N ASN A 189 -15.90 -9.43 -16.76
CA ASN A 189 -16.81 -8.43 -16.21
C ASN A 189 -16.36 -7.97 -14.82
N VAL A 190 -16.71 -6.72 -14.49
CA VAL A 190 -16.69 -6.18 -13.13
C VAL A 190 -18.13 -6.14 -12.66
N ASN A 191 -18.44 -6.74 -11.51
CA ASN A 191 -19.79 -6.72 -11.00
C ASN A 191 -20.09 -5.44 -10.20
N ILE A 192 -21.37 -5.19 -9.91
CA ILE A 192 -21.82 -3.98 -9.22
C ILE A 192 -21.25 -3.88 -7.80
N GLU A 193 -21.16 -5.01 -7.07
CA GLU A 193 -20.64 -5.05 -5.70
C GLU A 193 -19.15 -4.66 -5.67
N GLU A 194 -18.37 -5.09 -6.67
CA GLU A 194 -16.95 -4.72 -6.79
C GLU A 194 -16.79 -3.22 -7.08
N VAL A 195 -17.66 -2.63 -7.91
CA VAL A 195 -17.68 -1.17 -8.14
C VAL A 195 -18.06 -0.43 -6.86
N GLN A 196 -19.07 -0.91 -6.14
CA GLN A 196 -19.48 -0.35 -4.85
C GLN A 196 -18.35 -0.44 -3.82
N ASN A 197 -17.67 -1.58 -3.69
CA ASN A 197 -16.54 -1.75 -2.79
C ASN A 197 -15.41 -0.76 -3.06
N ILE A 198 -15.12 -0.47 -4.33
CA ILE A 198 -14.13 0.55 -4.70
C ILE A 198 -14.61 1.94 -4.25
N CYS A 199 -15.86 2.28 -4.51
CA CYS A 199 -16.44 3.57 -4.12
C CYS A 199 -16.50 3.75 -2.60
N GLU A 200 -16.91 2.72 -1.86
CA GLU A 200 -16.90 2.69 -0.40
C GLU A 200 -15.49 2.82 0.17
N THR A 201 -14.51 2.17 -0.46
CA THR A 201 -13.09 2.34 -0.09
C THR A 201 -12.67 3.80 -0.19
N ILE A 202 -13.00 4.48 -1.29
CA ILE A 202 -12.66 5.89 -1.50
C ILE A 202 -13.31 6.78 -0.43
N SER A 203 -14.61 6.59 -0.17
CA SER A 203 -15.36 7.35 0.86
C SER A 203 -14.78 7.09 2.26
N ALA A 204 -14.52 5.83 2.63
CA ALA A 204 -13.95 5.46 3.92
C ALA A 204 -12.53 6.01 4.13
N LEU A 205 -11.68 6.01 3.09
CA LEU A 205 -10.34 6.63 3.13
C LEU A 205 -10.43 8.13 3.39
N TYR A 206 -11.36 8.82 2.74
CA TYR A 206 -11.58 10.25 2.97
C TYR A 206 -12.09 10.52 4.39
N ALA A 207 -13.08 9.77 4.87
CA ALA A 207 -13.62 9.90 6.22
C ALA A 207 -12.54 9.64 7.30
N MET A 208 -11.75 8.59 7.14
CA MET A 208 -10.62 8.27 8.01
C MET A 208 -9.58 9.39 8.04
N THR A 209 -9.21 9.92 6.86
CA THR A 209 -8.24 11.02 6.76
C THR A 209 -8.78 12.28 7.43
N SER A 210 -10.07 12.58 7.27
CA SER A 210 -10.73 13.72 7.93
C SER A 210 -10.75 13.56 9.45
N ALA A 211 -10.96 12.36 9.96
CA ALA A 211 -10.90 12.06 11.40
C ALA A 211 -9.48 12.24 11.96
N LEU A 212 -8.44 11.88 11.23
CA LEU A 212 -7.05 12.12 11.63
C LEU A 212 -6.73 13.61 11.70
N ASN A 213 -7.25 14.44 10.81
CA ASN A 213 -7.09 15.90 10.85
C ASN A 213 -7.67 16.53 12.13
N GLN A 214 -8.73 15.93 12.68
CA GLN A 214 -9.32 16.39 13.96
C GLN A 214 -8.53 15.88 15.17
N GLN A 215 -7.91 14.72 15.05
CA GLN A 215 -7.18 14.07 16.14
C GLN A 215 -5.79 14.66 16.37
N TYR A 216 -5.14 15.15 15.32
CA TYR A 216 -3.76 15.64 15.38
C TYR A 216 -3.68 17.14 15.08
N PRO A 217 -2.86 17.91 15.83
CA PRO A 217 -2.65 19.34 15.60
C PRO A 217 -1.74 19.55 14.39
N LEU A 218 -2.31 19.43 13.19
CA LEU A 218 -1.61 19.71 11.94
C LEU A 218 -1.77 21.18 11.55
N PRO A 219 -0.78 21.78 10.87
CA PRO A 219 -0.84 23.19 10.46
C PRO A 219 -1.90 23.43 9.36
N PHE A 220 -2.29 22.38 8.65
CA PHE A 220 -3.36 22.34 7.66
C PHE A 220 -3.92 20.92 7.57
N SER A 221 -5.11 20.78 6.99
CA SER A 221 -5.73 19.47 6.77
C SER A 221 -4.85 18.59 5.87
N LEU A 222 -4.94 17.28 6.06
CA LEU A 222 -4.25 16.27 5.27
C LEU A 222 -5.14 15.91 4.05
N PRO A 223 -5.02 16.58 2.91
CA PRO A 223 -5.84 16.26 1.76
C PRO A 223 -5.29 15.03 1.05
N ILE A 224 -6.18 14.20 0.54
CA ILE A 224 -5.82 13.10 -0.34
C ILE A 224 -6.34 13.33 -1.75
N GLY A 225 -5.74 12.67 -2.72
CA GLY A 225 -6.19 12.60 -4.10
C GLY A 225 -6.26 11.17 -4.56
N VAL A 226 -7.22 10.85 -5.42
CA VAL A 226 -7.51 9.49 -5.86
C VAL A 226 -7.54 9.39 -7.37
N GLY A 227 -6.83 8.39 -7.92
CA GLY A 227 -6.94 7.97 -9.31
C GLY A 227 -7.31 6.50 -9.39
N VAL A 228 -8.36 6.15 -10.13
CA VAL A 228 -8.76 4.74 -10.31
C VAL A 228 -8.87 4.40 -11.78
N ASN A 229 -8.24 3.31 -12.18
CA ASN A 229 -8.34 2.80 -13.54
C ASN A 229 -8.61 1.30 -13.55
N THR A 230 -9.52 0.88 -14.40
CA THR A 230 -9.85 -0.54 -14.63
C THR A 230 -9.36 -0.96 -16.01
N GLY A 231 -8.79 -2.15 -16.08
CA GLY A 231 -8.30 -2.72 -17.34
C GLY A 231 -7.52 -4.01 -17.12
N TYR A 232 -7.09 -4.60 -18.22
CA TYR A 232 -6.25 -5.79 -18.14
C TYR A 232 -4.81 -5.43 -17.75
N ALA A 233 -4.26 -6.23 -16.85
CA ALA A 233 -2.86 -6.20 -16.47
C ALA A 233 -2.29 -7.61 -16.39
N MET A 234 -0.97 -7.70 -16.42
CA MET A 234 -0.28 -8.93 -16.05
C MET A 234 -0.14 -8.92 -14.53
N VAL A 235 -0.61 -9.96 -13.91
CA VAL A 235 -0.45 -10.20 -12.48
C VAL A 235 0.49 -11.37 -12.34
N ASP A 236 1.66 -11.14 -11.75
CA ASP A 236 2.61 -12.18 -11.43
C ASP A 236 2.12 -12.88 -10.15
N SER A 237 1.87 -14.19 -10.25
CA SER A 237 1.64 -15.02 -9.07
C SER A 237 2.91 -15.80 -8.78
N ASP A 238 3.54 -15.53 -7.64
CA ASP A 238 4.59 -16.41 -7.13
C ASP A 238 3.93 -17.58 -6.41
N ALA A 239 3.92 -18.75 -7.07
CA ALA A 239 3.35 -19.97 -6.54
C ALA A 239 4.33 -20.72 -5.61
N SER A 240 5.34 -20.04 -5.05
CA SER A 240 6.35 -20.68 -4.20
C SER A 240 5.83 -21.08 -2.81
N HIS A 241 4.62 -20.62 -2.42
CA HIS A 241 3.95 -21.02 -1.18
C HIS A 241 2.50 -21.44 -1.45
N GLU A 242 2.15 -22.69 -1.12
CA GLU A 242 0.82 -23.28 -1.33
C GLU A 242 -0.33 -22.56 -0.60
N ASP A 243 -0.04 -21.65 0.34
CA ASP A 243 -1.04 -20.93 1.14
C ASP A 243 -1.15 -19.41 0.87
N HIS A 244 -0.27 -18.80 0.06
CA HIS A 244 -0.32 -17.38 -0.26
C HIS A 244 0.10 -17.13 -1.72
N LEU A 245 -0.88 -16.82 -2.56
CA LEU A 245 -0.65 -16.32 -3.91
C LEU A 245 -0.18 -14.87 -3.82
N GLU A 246 1.07 -14.61 -4.16
CA GLU A 246 1.62 -13.26 -4.25
C GLU A 246 1.31 -12.68 -5.64
N TYR A 247 0.67 -11.51 -5.68
CA TYR A 247 0.28 -10.85 -6.92
C TYR A 247 0.91 -9.47 -7.03
N THR A 248 1.65 -9.22 -8.11
CA THR A 248 2.13 -7.88 -8.47
C THR A 248 1.48 -7.43 -9.76
N ALA A 249 0.77 -6.32 -9.72
CA ALA A 249 0.14 -5.75 -10.90
C ALA A 249 1.14 -4.92 -11.73
N LEU A 250 1.32 -5.28 -13.00
CA LEU A 250 2.21 -4.61 -13.93
C LEU A 250 1.48 -4.24 -15.23
N GLY A 251 1.78 -3.07 -15.77
CA GLY A 251 1.34 -2.68 -17.10
C GLY A 251 0.66 -1.31 -17.19
N ASN A 252 0.06 -1.07 -18.35
CA ASN A 252 -0.57 0.23 -18.68
C ASN A 252 -1.74 0.59 -17.75
N THR A 253 -2.43 -0.39 -17.19
CA THR A 253 -3.55 -0.18 -16.26
C THR A 253 -3.08 0.53 -15.00
N VAL A 254 -1.95 0.11 -14.44
CA VAL A 254 -1.32 0.76 -13.28
C VAL A 254 -0.83 2.16 -13.64
N LYS A 255 -0.08 2.32 -14.75
CA LYS A 255 0.38 3.63 -15.22
C LYS A 255 -0.76 4.62 -15.40
N LYS A 256 -1.90 4.17 -15.95
CA LYS A 256 -3.08 5.01 -16.12
C LYS A 256 -3.67 5.47 -14.79
N ALA A 257 -3.70 4.63 -13.75
CA ALA A 257 -4.18 5.02 -12.43
C ALA A 257 -3.33 6.16 -11.82
N PHE A 258 -2.01 6.09 -11.93
CA PHE A 258 -1.12 7.19 -11.55
C PHE A 258 -1.36 8.47 -12.36
N ASN A 259 -1.55 8.33 -13.68
CA ASN A 259 -1.85 9.49 -14.54
C ASN A 259 -3.18 10.14 -14.17
N LEU A 260 -4.19 9.36 -13.77
CA LEU A 260 -5.48 9.86 -13.31
C LEU A 260 -5.35 10.62 -11.99
N GLU A 261 -4.61 10.08 -11.00
CA GLU A 261 -4.33 10.83 -9.77
C GLU A 261 -3.62 12.15 -10.07
N ALA A 262 -2.57 12.12 -10.89
CA ALA A 262 -1.84 13.33 -11.29
C ALA A 262 -2.74 14.33 -12.05
N ALA A 263 -3.68 13.84 -12.86
CA ALA A 263 -4.66 14.66 -13.57
C ALA A 263 -5.63 15.34 -12.60
N SER A 264 -6.19 14.60 -11.62
CA SER A 264 -7.05 15.16 -10.58
C SER A 264 -6.34 16.25 -9.78
N LYS A 265 -5.09 16.01 -9.39
CA LYS A 265 -4.23 16.97 -8.69
C LYS A 265 -4.02 18.26 -9.49
N LYS A 266 -3.77 18.14 -10.80
CA LYS A 266 -3.51 19.27 -11.69
C LYS A 266 -4.69 20.23 -11.82
N ILE A 267 -5.91 19.72 -11.79
CA ILE A 267 -7.13 20.53 -11.96
C ILE A 267 -7.90 20.75 -10.65
N GLY A 268 -7.33 20.31 -9.51
CA GLY A 268 -7.91 20.58 -8.19
C GLY A 268 -9.14 19.74 -7.85
N LEU A 269 -9.29 18.56 -8.47
CA LEU A 269 -10.34 17.60 -8.14
C LEU A 269 -9.83 16.53 -7.14
N ASP A 270 -10.74 15.90 -6.45
CA ASP A 270 -10.43 14.86 -5.44
C ASP A 270 -10.21 13.50 -6.09
N ILE A 271 -11.09 13.13 -7.04
CA ILE A 271 -11.19 11.79 -7.62
C ILE A 271 -11.12 11.89 -9.14
N ALA A 272 -10.37 10.98 -9.76
CA ALA A 272 -10.37 10.76 -11.21
C ALA A 272 -10.57 9.29 -11.53
N LEU A 273 -11.62 8.96 -12.28
CA LEU A 273 -11.94 7.63 -12.75
C LEU A 273 -11.61 7.47 -14.23
N GLY A 274 -11.04 6.32 -14.59
CA GLY A 274 -10.88 5.91 -15.99
C GLY A 274 -12.22 5.54 -16.63
N GLU A 275 -12.28 5.65 -17.96
CA GLU A 275 -13.48 5.39 -18.78
C GLU A 275 -14.13 4.04 -18.47
N THR A 276 -13.33 2.98 -18.36
CA THR A 276 -13.84 1.62 -18.14
C THR A 276 -14.59 1.48 -16.81
N LEU A 277 -14.03 2.02 -15.70
CA LEU A 277 -14.69 1.96 -14.40
C LEU A 277 -15.95 2.82 -14.39
N TYR A 278 -15.90 4.02 -15.01
CA TYR A 278 -17.05 4.87 -15.10
C TYR A 278 -18.20 4.24 -15.88
N GLN A 279 -17.91 3.46 -16.94
CA GLN A 279 -18.92 2.71 -17.68
C GLN A 279 -19.66 1.72 -16.79
N TYR A 280 -18.91 0.91 -16.02
CA TYR A 280 -19.52 0.00 -15.05
C TYR A 280 -20.32 0.75 -13.98
N PHE A 281 -19.87 1.92 -13.57
CA PHE A 281 -20.59 2.78 -12.64
C PHE A 281 -21.94 3.24 -13.22
N GLN A 282 -21.95 3.68 -14.49
CA GLN A 282 -23.20 4.05 -15.19
C GLN A 282 -24.14 2.85 -15.39
N ASP A 283 -23.62 1.71 -15.85
CA ASP A 283 -24.42 0.50 -16.12
C ASP A 283 -25.08 -0.04 -14.84
N SER A 284 -24.53 0.29 -13.69
CA SER A 284 -25.08 -0.02 -12.37
C SER A 284 -26.19 0.92 -11.91
N GLY A 285 -26.60 1.91 -12.72
CA GLY A 285 -27.60 2.91 -12.33
C GLY A 285 -27.09 3.97 -11.37
N MET A 286 -25.78 3.96 -11.07
CA MET A 286 -25.10 4.95 -10.24
C MET A 286 -24.82 6.19 -11.09
N GLY A 287 -25.67 7.15 -11.03
CA GLY A 287 -25.92 8.25 -11.93
C GLY A 287 -24.76 9.17 -12.37
N GLU A 288 -25.02 9.89 -13.43
CA GLU A 288 -24.18 10.93 -14.03
C GLU A 288 -23.89 12.13 -13.09
N GLU A 289 -24.55 12.19 -11.95
CA GLU A 289 -24.46 13.34 -11.04
C GLU A 289 -23.17 13.40 -10.21
N VAL A 290 -22.46 12.27 -10.06
CA VAL A 290 -21.28 12.17 -9.19
C VAL A 290 -20.00 12.57 -9.92
N PHE A 291 -19.86 12.16 -11.18
CA PHE A 291 -18.65 12.35 -11.97
C PHE A 291 -18.92 13.05 -13.30
N THR A 292 -18.04 13.98 -13.67
CA THR A 292 -18.13 14.74 -14.92
C THR A 292 -16.95 14.42 -15.83
N LYS A 293 -17.20 14.27 -17.14
CA LYS A 293 -16.15 14.03 -18.14
C LYS A 293 -15.21 15.23 -18.23
N MET A 294 -13.93 14.98 -18.08
CA MET A 294 -12.86 15.97 -18.10
C MET A 294 -11.76 15.56 -19.08
N THR A 295 -10.97 16.53 -19.50
CA THR A 295 -9.78 16.29 -20.32
C THR A 295 -8.66 17.18 -19.85
N VAL A 296 -7.46 16.62 -19.66
CA VAL A 296 -6.28 17.36 -19.25
C VAL A 296 -5.04 16.90 -20.02
N GLU A 297 -4.17 17.83 -20.35
CA GLU A 297 -2.84 17.53 -20.87
C GLU A 297 -1.87 17.36 -19.71
N LEU A 298 -1.24 16.20 -19.57
CA LEU A 298 -0.19 15.96 -18.59
C LEU A 298 1.15 16.48 -19.10
N LYS A 299 2.05 16.89 -18.17
CA LYS A 299 3.39 17.35 -18.54
C LYS A 299 4.19 16.19 -19.16
N GLY A 300 4.83 16.43 -20.32
CA GLY A 300 5.69 15.43 -20.99
C GLY A 300 5.29 15.09 -22.42
N GLY A 301 4.33 15.81 -23.04
CA GLY A 301 3.94 15.60 -24.44
C GLY A 301 3.08 14.36 -24.68
N GLU A 302 2.56 13.74 -23.63
CA GLU A 302 1.55 12.69 -23.77
C GLU A 302 0.23 13.29 -24.24
N LYS A 303 -0.52 12.53 -25.05
CA LYS A 303 -1.86 12.92 -25.53
C LYS A 303 -2.76 13.31 -24.35
N ALA A 304 -3.65 14.28 -24.60
CA ALA A 304 -4.67 14.68 -23.65
C ALA A 304 -5.38 13.45 -23.04
N THR A 305 -5.42 13.38 -21.70
CA THR A 305 -6.05 12.27 -20.97
C THR A 305 -7.49 12.65 -20.65
N SER A 306 -8.44 11.87 -21.17
CA SER A 306 -9.85 11.98 -20.78
C SER A 306 -10.14 11.08 -19.59
N PHE A 307 -10.94 11.58 -18.65
CA PHE A 307 -11.32 10.88 -17.43
C PHE A 307 -12.62 11.47 -16.86
N TYR A 308 -13.15 10.86 -15.83
CA TYR A 308 -14.31 11.33 -15.09
C TYR A 308 -13.90 11.83 -13.72
N GLY A 309 -14.06 13.13 -13.50
CA GLY A 309 -13.65 13.81 -12.27
C GLY A 309 -14.81 14.02 -11.32
N GLY A 310 -14.57 13.86 -10.03
CA GLY A 310 -15.56 14.05 -8.97
C GLY A 310 -14.95 14.54 -7.67
N SER A 311 -15.83 14.83 -6.68
CA SER A 311 -15.44 15.17 -5.32
C SER A 311 -15.83 14.06 -4.34
N PHE A 312 -15.12 13.97 -3.21
CA PHE A 312 -15.51 13.06 -2.12
C PHE A 312 -16.92 13.36 -1.60
N ALA A 313 -17.28 14.65 -1.50
CA ALA A 313 -18.60 15.04 -1.00
C ALA A 313 -19.74 14.53 -1.88
N ASN A 314 -19.58 14.56 -3.21
CA ASN A 314 -20.60 14.06 -4.13
C ASN A 314 -20.69 12.53 -4.07
N LEU A 315 -19.55 11.84 -3.99
CA LEU A 315 -19.51 10.39 -3.86
C LEU A 315 -20.17 9.93 -2.54
N ASP A 316 -19.80 10.56 -1.43
CA ASP A 316 -20.32 10.27 -0.10
C ASP A 316 -21.85 10.50 -0.03
N ALA A 317 -22.33 11.64 -0.53
CA ALA A 317 -23.75 11.95 -0.63
C ALA A 317 -24.54 10.93 -1.48
N PHE A 318 -23.89 10.36 -2.50
CA PHE A 318 -24.50 9.34 -3.34
C PHE A 318 -24.59 8.00 -2.60
N LEU A 319 -23.51 7.54 -1.98
CA LEU A 319 -23.46 6.26 -1.25
C LEU A 319 -24.44 6.21 -0.05
N HIS A 320 -24.70 7.36 0.56
CA HIS A 320 -25.62 7.45 1.72
C HIS A 320 -27.07 7.83 1.35
N LYS A 321 -27.38 8.03 0.06
CA LYS A 321 -28.77 8.26 -0.40
C LYS A 321 -29.59 6.98 -0.60
N ASN A 322 -28.93 5.82 -0.62
CA ASN A 322 -29.54 4.48 -0.77
C ASN A 322 -29.27 3.65 0.48
#